data_af462025706460cdcd6e7602b90cae94
#
_entry.id   af462025706460cdcd6e7602b90cae94
#
_cell.length_a   1.000
_cell.length_b   1.000
_cell.length_c   1.000
_cell.angle_alpha   90.00
_cell.angle_beta   90.00
_cell.angle_gamma   90.00
#
_symmetry.space_group_name_H-M   'P 1'
#
loop_
_entity.id
_entity.type
_entity.pdbx_description
1 polymer ?
#
loop_
_entity_poly.entity_id
_entity_poly.type
_entity_poly.pdbx_seq_one_letter_code
_entity_poly.pdbx_strand_id
1 'polypeptide(L)'
;SVVRGSPEIAFVGLYIVAAEFRGRGFGRQLWDEALGKFDGLTLGLDAVPEQEATYASDGFASAYGNARFSAEARELPDPEPDAGILPSSSVPFDQLVAFDAAHYFGPRPAFLRTWITGEGRQSLIATDGTSITGFVASRPTRTGNRIGPFFAANATIAGNLLLELATGLTGPVSID
;
A
#
# COMPACT_ATOMS: atom_id res chain seq x y z
N SER A 1 -13.73 7.50 -1.37
CA SER A 1 -12.91 8.26 -0.41
C SER A 1 -11.78 8.99 -1.12
N VAL A 2 -11.35 10.14 -0.58
CA VAL A 2 -10.12 10.82 -0.98
C VAL A 2 -9.29 11.02 0.29
N VAL A 3 -8.04 10.61 0.26
CA VAL A 3 -7.14 10.68 1.41
C VAL A 3 -5.98 11.61 1.06
N ARG A 4 -5.77 12.64 1.87
CA ARG A 4 -4.64 13.55 1.71
C ARG A 4 -3.37 12.86 2.20
N GLY A 5 -2.41 12.66 1.31
CA GLY A 5 -1.11 12.05 1.62
C GLY A 5 -0.05 13.06 2.06
N SER A 6 -0.14 14.29 1.52
CA SER A 6 0.74 15.41 1.87
C SER A 6 0.02 16.75 1.63
N PRO A 7 0.65 17.90 1.90
CA PRO A 7 0.08 19.20 1.54
C PRO A 7 -0.25 19.36 0.05
N GLU A 8 0.42 18.62 -0.82
CA GLU A 8 0.35 18.79 -2.28
C GLU A 8 -0.32 17.61 -3.00
N ILE A 9 -0.52 16.48 -2.31
CA ILE A 9 -0.97 15.23 -2.95
C ILE A 9 -2.12 14.60 -2.16
N ALA A 10 -3.15 14.15 -2.89
CA ALA A 10 -4.19 13.29 -2.35
C ALA A 10 -4.42 12.06 -3.25
N PHE A 11 -4.90 10.98 -2.67
CA PHE A 11 -5.17 9.73 -3.36
C PHE A 11 -6.66 9.38 -3.29
N VAL A 12 -7.24 9.10 -4.45
CA VAL A 12 -8.65 8.71 -4.59
C VAL A 12 -8.73 7.19 -4.51
N GLY A 13 -9.48 6.69 -3.56
CA GLY A 13 -9.72 5.26 -3.40
C GLY A 13 -11.14 4.96 -3.00
N LEU A 14 -11.56 3.70 -3.18
CA LEU A 14 -12.90 3.23 -2.81
C LEU A 14 -14.03 4.11 -3.42
N TYR A 15 -13.90 4.42 -4.71
CA TYR A 15 -14.97 5.05 -5.49
C TYR A 15 -15.91 3.95 -5.98
N ILE A 16 -17.03 3.80 -5.31
CA ILE A 16 -17.97 2.69 -5.52
C ILE A 16 -19.39 3.21 -5.55
N VAL A 17 -20.14 2.81 -6.57
CA VAL A 17 -21.59 3.00 -6.66
C VAL A 17 -22.25 1.63 -6.73
N ALA A 18 -23.18 1.37 -5.82
CA ALA A 18 -23.95 0.13 -5.79
C ALA A 18 -24.69 -0.09 -7.11
N ALA A 19 -24.79 -1.34 -7.56
CA ALA A 19 -25.24 -1.66 -8.92
C ALA A 19 -26.59 -1.05 -9.28
N GLU A 20 -27.52 -1.06 -8.34
CA GLU A 20 -28.90 -0.52 -8.50
C GLU A 20 -28.95 1.00 -8.63
N PHE A 21 -27.87 1.70 -8.33
CA PHE A 21 -27.77 3.16 -8.43
C PHE A 21 -26.88 3.63 -9.59
N ARG A 22 -26.30 2.70 -10.34
CA ARG A 22 -25.44 3.04 -11.50
C ARG A 22 -26.29 3.62 -12.64
N GLY A 23 -25.65 4.39 -13.54
CA GLY A 23 -26.29 5.01 -14.68
C GLY A 23 -27.25 6.18 -14.35
N ARG A 24 -27.39 6.57 -13.06
CA ARG A 24 -28.29 7.62 -12.58
C ARG A 24 -27.61 8.94 -12.21
N GLY A 25 -26.34 9.09 -12.52
CA GLY A 25 -25.56 10.29 -12.25
C GLY A 25 -24.98 10.39 -10.83
N PHE A 26 -25.36 9.52 -9.90
CA PHE A 26 -24.88 9.58 -8.49
C PHE A 26 -23.37 9.45 -8.37
N GLY A 27 -22.75 8.60 -9.21
CA GLY A 27 -21.30 8.49 -9.25
C GLY A 27 -20.65 9.83 -9.60
N ARG A 28 -21.12 10.51 -10.64
CA ARG A 28 -20.60 11.82 -11.06
C ARG A 28 -20.74 12.86 -9.95
N GLN A 29 -21.90 12.95 -9.33
CA GLN A 29 -22.13 13.89 -8.23
C GLN A 29 -21.19 13.64 -7.05
N LEU A 30 -21.01 12.36 -6.67
CA LEU A 30 -20.08 11.99 -5.61
C LEU A 30 -18.63 12.32 -5.97
N TRP A 31 -18.25 12.12 -7.23
CA TRP A 31 -16.93 12.43 -7.75
C TRP A 31 -16.65 13.93 -7.69
N ASP A 32 -17.53 14.75 -8.25
CA ASP A 32 -17.37 16.19 -8.30
C ASP A 32 -17.31 16.80 -6.89
N GLU A 33 -18.20 16.37 -5.98
CA GLU A 33 -18.21 16.82 -4.58
C GLU A 33 -16.92 16.39 -3.82
N ALA A 34 -16.42 15.18 -4.09
CA ALA A 34 -15.23 14.69 -3.43
C ALA A 34 -13.97 15.41 -3.93
N LEU A 35 -13.82 15.59 -5.24
CA LEU A 35 -12.62 16.21 -5.82
C LEU A 35 -12.57 17.72 -5.61
N GLY A 36 -13.70 18.41 -5.65
CA GLY A 36 -13.76 19.86 -5.43
C GLY A 36 -13.19 20.33 -4.07
N LYS A 37 -13.07 19.41 -3.11
CA LYS A 37 -12.41 19.70 -1.81
C LYS A 37 -10.88 19.63 -1.86
N PHE A 38 -10.32 19.20 -2.98
CA PHE A 38 -8.88 18.98 -3.16
C PHE A 38 -8.31 19.77 -4.34
N ASP A 39 -8.99 20.85 -4.72
CA ASP A 39 -8.52 21.76 -5.77
C ASP A 39 -7.09 22.23 -5.51
N GLY A 40 -6.28 22.26 -6.56
CA GLY A 40 -4.88 22.66 -6.51
C GLY A 40 -3.92 21.57 -6.02
N LEU A 41 -4.41 20.36 -5.66
CA LEU A 41 -3.54 19.23 -5.33
C LEU A 41 -3.33 18.32 -6.54
N THR A 42 -2.20 17.63 -6.54
CA THR A 42 -2.00 16.48 -7.43
C THR A 42 -2.83 15.31 -6.91
N LEU A 43 -3.70 14.76 -7.75
CA LEU A 43 -4.55 13.63 -7.41
C LEU A 43 -4.04 12.36 -8.08
N GLY A 44 -3.88 11.30 -7.30
CA GLY A 44 -3.57 9.96 -7.79
C GLY A 44 -4.74 9.00 -7.57
N LEU A 45 -4.83 7.96 -8.40
CA LEU A 45 -5.74 6.83 -8.23
C LEU A 45 -5.20 5.59 -8.93
N ASP A 46 -5.67 4.43 -8.50
CA ASP A 46 -5.51 3.18 -9.25
C ASP A 46 -6.80 2.89 -10.02
N ALA A 47 -6.70 2.79 -11.33
CA ALA A 47 -7.80 2.49 -12.21
C ALA A 47 -7.78 1.02 -12.66
N VAL A 48 -8.97 0.43 -12.82
CA VAL A 48 -9.09 -0.77 -13.64
C VAL A 48 -9.03 -0.38 -15.13
N PRO A 49 -8.50 -1.21 -16.03
CA PRO A 49 -8.31 -0.84 -17.44
C PRO A 49 -9.57 -0.31 -18.12
N GLU A 50 -10.74 -0.86 -17.77
CA GLU A 50 -12.03 -0.46 -18.34
C GLU A 50 -12.46 0.97 -17.96
N GLN A 51 -11.84 1.56 -16.93
CA GLN A 51 -12.15 2.90 -16.45
C GLN A 51 -11.08 3.94 -16.79
N GLU A 52 -9.98 3.54 -17.41
CA GLU A 52 -8.86 4.43 -17.74
C GLU A 52 -9.34 5.63 -18.59
N ALA A 53 -10.14 5.37 -19.64
CA ALA A 53 -10.68 6.42 -20.49
C ALA A 53 -11.62 7.38 -19.74
N THR A 54 -12.36 6.89 -18.75
CA THR A 54 -13.23 7.71 -17.90
C THR A 54 -12.40 8.70 -17.08
N TYR A 55 -11.34 8.23 -16.43
CA TYR A 55 -10.46 9.10 -15.65
C TYR A 55 -9.63 10.05 -16.53
N ALA A 56 -9.22 9.59 -17.71
CA ALA A 56 -8.53 10.46 -18.68
C ALA A 56 -9.42 11.64 -19.11
N SER A 57 -10.73 11.45 -19.26
CA SER A 57 -11.67 12.54 -19.57
C SER A 57 -11.80 13.57 -18.45
N ASP A 58 -11.46 13.20 -17.23
CA ASP A 58 -11.40 14.09 -16.06
C ASP A 58 -9.99 14.67 -15.78
N GLY A 59 -9.06 14.50 -16.74
CA GLY A 59 -7.74 15.10 -16.70
C GLY A 59 -6.64 14.25 -16.04
N PHE A 60 -6.93 13.00 -15.72
CA PHE A 60 -5.89 12.08 -15.23
C PHE A 60 -5.05 11.55 -16.40
N ALA A 61 -3.75 11.41 -16.16
CA ALA A 61 -2.84 10.76 -17.10
C ALA A 61 -2.36 9.43 -16.54
N SER A 62 -2.29 8.41 -17.41
CA SER A 62 -1.71 7.11 -17.03
C SER A 62 -0.21 7.29 -16.73
N ALA A 63 0.23 6.90 -15.54
CA ALA A 63 1.61 7.02 -15.10
C ALA A 63 2.37 5.70 -15.28
N TYR A 64 1.76 4.59 -14.88
CA TYR A 64 2.32 3.23 -14.99
C TYR A 64 1.21 2.19 -14.82
N GLY A 65 1.51 0.96 -15.22
CA GLY A 65 0.61 -0.18 -15.00
C GLY A 65 0.91 -0.87 -13.68
N ASN A 66 -0.14 -1.21 -12.93
CA ASN A 66 -0.05 -2.04 -11.74
C ASN A 66 -0.50 -3.47 -12.05
N ALA A 67 0.17 -4.45 -11.43
CA ALA A 67 -0.24 -5.84 -11.49
C ALA A 67 -0.36 -6.42 -10.08
N ARG A 68 -1.44 -7.16 -9.85
CA ARG A 68 -1.62 -7.92 -8.61
C ARG A 68 -1.06 -9.31 -8.75
N PHE A 69 -0.15 -9.65 -7.86
CA PHE A 69 0.37 -11.01 -7.71
C PHE A 69 -0.27 -11.67 -6.50
N SER A 70 -0.53 -12.97 -6.59
CA SER A 70 -1.08 -13.77 -5.50
C SER A 70 -0.45 -15.16 -5.48
N ALA A 71 -0.23 -15.68 -4.28
CA ALA A 71 0.26 -17.03 -4.03
C ALA A 71 -0.33 -17.55 -2.73
N GLU A 72 -0.29 -18.86 -2.52
CA GLU A 72 -0.49 -19.42 -1.18
C GLU A 72 0.79 -19.21 -0.36
N ALA A 73 0.68 -18.67 0.85
CA ALA A 73 1.85 -18.41 1.70
C ALA A 73 2.72 -19.67 1.89
N ARG A 74 2.09 -20.84 2.09
CA ARG A 74 2.76 -22.15 2.24
C ARG A 74 3.48 -22.66 1.00
N GLU A 75 3.24 -22.08 -0.17
CA GLU A 75 3.87 -22.46 -1.44
C GLU A 75 5.07 -21.59 -1.77
N LEU A 76 5.30 -20.55 -0.99
CA LEU A 76 6.51 -19.76 -1.08
C LEU A 76 7.68 -20.54 -0.47
N PRO A 77 8.90 -20.41 -1.03
CA PRO A 77 10.07 -21.07 -0.47
C PRO A 77 10.38 -20.56 0.94
N ASP A 78 11.06 -21.37 1.72
CA ASP A 78 11.56 -20.95 3.02
C ASP A 78 12.58 -19.82 2.86
N PRO A 79 12.58 -18.82 3.76
CA PRO A 79 13.57 -17.78 3.74
C PRO A 79 14.97 -18.31 4.06
N GLU A 80 16.00 -17.76 3.42
CA GLU A 80 17.35 -17.92 3.90
C GLU A 80 17.54 -17.11 5.19
N PRO A 81 18.27 -17.66 6.19
CA PRO A 81 18.52 -16.92 7.42
C PRO A 81 19.19 -15.58 7.14
N ASP A 82 18.57 -14.50 7.55
CA ASP A 82 19.07 -13.14 7.39
C ASP A 82 18.97 -12.38 8.71
N ALA A 83 20.10 -12.20 9.39
CA ALA A 83 20.17 -11.50 10.68
C ALA A 83 19.77 -10.00 10.58
N GLY A 84 19.69 -9.45 9.39
CA GLY A 84 19.26 -8.08 9.14
C GLY A 84 17.74 -7.91 9.06
N ILE A 85 16.95 -9.00 9.07
CA ILE A 85 15.47 -8.91 9.07
C ILE A 85 14.96 -8.99 10.51
N LEU A 86 14.22 -7.99 10.92
CA LEU A 86 13.73 -7.81 12.27
C LEU A 86 12.26 -7.36 12.28
N PRO A 87 11.50 -7.63 13.35
CA PRO A 87 10.21 -6.97 13.56
C PRO A 87 10.34 -5.44 13.49
N SER A 88 9.40 -4.76 12.88
CA SER A 88 9.44 -3.29 12.75
C SER A 88 9.46 -2.55 14.09
N SER A 89 9.05 -3.22 15.17
CA SER A 89 9.13 -2.72 16.54
C SER A 89 10.55 -2.69 17.13
N SER A 90 11.53 -3.27 16.44
CA SER A 90 12.95 -3.31 16.87
C SER A 90 13.67 -1.99 16.64
N VAL A 91 13.07 -1.06 15.93
CA VAL A 91 13.62 0.28 15.68
C VAL A 91 12.71 1.37 16.26
N PRO A 92 13.25 2.56 16.59
CA PRO A 92 12.44 3.71 16.95
C PRO A 92 11.41 4.05 15.86
N PHE A 93 10.19 4.35 16.28
CA PHE A 93 9.08 4.61 15.34
C PHE A 93 9.34 5.79 14.39
N ASP A 94 10.04 6.81 14.85
CA ASP A 94 10.42 7.98 14.04
C ASP A 94 11.39 7.61 12.90
N GLN A 95 12.27 6.64 13.10
CA GLN A 95 13.11 6.11 12.03
C GLN A 95 12.28 5.38 10.96
N LEU A 96 11.29 4.58 11.38
CA LEU A 96 10.38 3.93 10.45
C LEU A 96 9.53 4.96 9.69
N VAL A 97 9.06 6.01 10.34
CA VAL A 97 8.32 7.12 9.70
C VAL A 97 9.21 7.83 8.67
N ALA A 98 10.46 8.10 9.01
CA ALA A 98 11.40 8.73 8.09
C ALA A 98 11.67 7.86 6.85
N PHE A 99 11.85 6.55 7.06
CA PHE A 99 12.04 5.59 5.97
C PHE A 99 10.80 5.52 5.07
N ASP A 100 9.61 5.36 5.64
CA ASP A 100 8.35 5.32 4.88
C ASP A 100 8.13 6.61 4.08
N ALA A 101 8.40 7.78 4.69
CA ALA A 101 8.24 9.08 4.05
C ALA A 101 9.18 9.30 2.85
N ALA A 102 10.35 8.68 2.86
CA ALA A 102 11.28 8.73 1.73
C ALA A 102 10.81 7.90 0.51
N HIS A 103 9.90 6.96 0.72
CA HIS A 103 9.36 6.06 -0.31
C HIS A 103 7.88 6.34 -0.63
N TYR A 104 7.27 7.31 0.05
CA TYR A 104 5.89 7.72 -0.16
C TYR A 104 5.81 9.24 -0.35
N PHE A 105 4.64 9.77 -0.59
CA PHE A 105 4.42 11.23 -0.86
C PHE A 105 4.60 12.14 0.37
N GLY A 106 5.20 11.65 1.44
CA GLY A 106 5.47 12.38 2.65
C GLY A 106 5.12 11.61 3.93
N PRO A 107 5.40 12.19 5.11
CA PRO A 107 5.23 11.50 6.38
C PRO A 107 3.75 11.25 6.69
N ARG A 108 3.44 9.99 7.07
CA ARG A 108 2.09 9.53 7.44
C ARG A 108 2.08 8.74 8.75
N PRO A 109 2.57 9.32 9.86
CA PRO A 109 2.79 8.59 11.11
C PRO A 109 1.51 7.98 11.71
N ALA A 110 0.38 8.65 11.62
CA ALA A 110 -0.90 8.12 12.12
C ALA A 110 -1.35 6.87 11.35
N PHE A 111 -1.25 6.90 10.02
CA PHE A 111 -1.50 5.74 9.16
C PHE A 111 -0.55 4.60 9.52
N LEU A 112 0.75 4.88 9.53
CA LEU A 112 1.78 3.86 9.75
C LEU A 112 1.62 3.19 11.11
N ARG A 113 1.37 3.96 12.17
CA ARG A 113 1.10 3.43 13.51
C ARG A 113 -0.08 2.47 13.49
N THR A 114 -1.22 2.91 12.95
CA THR A 114 -2.41 2.04 12.83
C THR A 114 -2.10 0.79 12.01
N TRP A 115 -1.30 0.95 10.96
CA TRP A 115 -1.01 -0.14 10.02
C TRP A 115 -0.15 -1.24 10.64
N ILE A 116 0.82 -0.91 11.49
CA ILE A 116 1.74 -1.88 12.10
C ILE A 116 1.26 -2.45 13.44
N THR A 117 0.30 -1.81 14.12
CA THR A 117 -0.18 -2.25 15.45
C THR A 117 -1.58 -2.86 15.43
N GLY A 118 -2.25 -2.91 14.30
CA GLY A 118 -3.60 -3.49 14.20
C GLY A 118 -3.60 -5.00 14.39
N GLU A 119 -4.71 -5.53 14.86
CA GLU A 119 -4.90 -6.96 15.09
C GLU A 119 -4.63 -7.79 13.81
N GLY A 120 -3.90 -8.91 13.96
CA GLY A 120 -3.54 -9.82 12.87
C GLY A 120 -2.55 -9.23 11.86
N ARG A 121 -1.97 -8.06 12.12
CA ARG A 121 -0.98 -7.44 11.25
C ARG A 121 0.42 -7.83 11.65
N GLN A 122 1.27 -7.97 10.65
CA GLN A 122 2.69 -8.24 10.83
C GLN A 122 3.50 -7.21 10.05
N SER A 123 4.66 -6.87 10.56
CA SER A 123 5.55 -5.95 9.87
C SER A 123 7.01 -6.20 10.22
N LEU A 124 7.84 -6.19 9.18
CA LEU A 124 9.28 -6.44 9.26
C LEU A 124 10.04 -5.28 8.62
N ILE A 125 11.26 -5.10 9.10
CA ILE A 125 12.28 -4.27 8.46
C ILE A 125 13.46 -5.12 8.06
N ALA A 126 14.16 -4.69 7.03
CA ALA A 126 15.55 -5.08 6.77
C ALA A 126 16.48 -3.94 7.19
N THR A 127 17.62 -4.28 7.76
CA THR A 127 18.63 -3.31 8.19
C THR A 127 20.04 -3.80 7.86
N ASP A 128 20.94 -2.87 7.55
CA ASP A 128 22.37 -3.11 7.42
C ASP A 128 23.14 -2.89 8.76
N GLY A 129 22.42 -2.75 9.86
CA GLY A 129 22.97 -2.44 11.18
C GLY A 129 23.07 -0.93 11.46
N THR A 130 22.94 -0.08 10.47
CA THR A 130 23.00 1.39 10.61
C THR A 130 21.69 2.05 10.19
N SER A 131 21.09 1.56 9.12
CA SER A 131 19.90 2.14 8.50
C SER A 131 18.87 1.08 8.12
N ILE A 132 17.62 1.47 8.02
CA ILE A 132 16.58 0.64 7.44
C ILE A 132 16.81 0.59 5.93
N THR A 133 16.91 -0.61 5.37
CA THR A 133 17.09 -0.88 3.93
C THR A 133 15.84 -1.47 3.28
N GLY A 134 14.85 -1.83 4.07
CA GLY A 134 13.55 -2.30 3.59
C GLY A 134 12.51 -2.33 4.70
N PHE A 135 11.24 -2.29 4.29
CA PHE A 135 10.09 -2.37 5.17
C PHE A 135 8.94 -3.06 4.46
N VAL A 136 8.30 -3.98 5.15
CA VAL A 136 7.10 -4.66 4.66
C VAL A 136 6.07 -4.77 5.79
N ALA A 137 4.81 -4.66 5.44
CA ALA A 137 3.71 -4.95 6.35
C ALA A 137 2.65 -5.83 5.67
N SER A 138 1.94 -6.61 6.48
CA SER A 138 0.77 -7.36 6.04
C SER A 138 -0.44 -7.02 6.89
N ARG A 139 -1.62 -7.20 6.30
CA ARG A 139 -2.88 -7.14 7.01
C ARG A 139 -3.81 -8.26 6.58
N PRO A 140 -4.64 -8.79 7.49
CA PRO A 140 -5.67 -9.74 7.12
C PRO A 140 -6.73 -9.09 6.22
N THR A 141 -7.31 -9.91 5.36
CA THR A 141 -8.46 -9.59 4.52
C THR A 141 -9.52 -10.69 4.68
N ARG A 142 -10.63 -10.57 3.99
CA ARG A 142 -11.67 -11.62 4.02
C ARG A 142 -11.23 -12.96 3.44
N THR A 143 -10.22 -12.96 2.57
CA THR A 143 -9.81 -14.12 1.78
C THR A 143 -8.33 -14.45 1.91
N GLY A 144 -7.61 -13.90 2.87
CA GLY A 144 -6.17 -14.10 3.06
C GLY A 144 -5.50 -12.84 3.59
N ASN A 145 -4.31 -12.54 3.10
CA ASN A 145 -3.51 -11.41 3.56
C ASN A 145 -3.12 -10.49 2.41
N ARG A 146 -3.13 -9.19 2.67
CA ARG A 146 -2.63 -8.17 1.76
C ARG A 146 -1.28 -7.68 2.24
N ILE A 147 -0.27 -7.73 1.39
CA ILE A 147 1.06 -7.21 1.64
C ILE A 147 1.15 -5.78 1.12
N GLY A 148 1.59 -4.87 1.95
CA GLY A 148 1.80 -3.46 1.69
C GLY A 148 1.56 -2.60 2.94
N PRO A 149 2.33 -1.48 3.12
CA PRO A 149 3.41 -1.01 2.25
C PRO A 149 4.56 -2.02 2.14
N PHE A 150 5.32 -1.93 1.02
CA PHE A 150 6.46 -2.79 0.78
C PHE A 150 7.52 -2.01 0.00
N PHE A 151 8.63 -1.71 0.64
CA PHE A 151 9.75 -0.96 0.10
C PHE A 151 11.05 -1.70 0.40
N ALA A 152 11.96 -1.77 -0.55
CA ALA A 152 13.25 -2.39 -0.38
C ALA A 152 14.30 -1.74 -1.30
N ALA A 153 15.53 -1.64 -0.82
CA ALA A 153 16.63 -1.05 -1.56
C ALA A 153 17.04 -1.86 -2.81
N ASN A 154 16.75 -3.16 -2.82
CA ASN A 154 17.01 -4.03 -3.97
C ASN A 154 16.14 -5.30 -3.92
N ALA A 155 16.18 -6.07 -5.01
CA ALA A 155 15.38 -7.29 -5.18
C ALA A 155 15.71 -8.39 -4.15
N THR A 156 16.97 -8.51 -3.72
CA THR A 156 17.36 -9.51 -2.72
C THR A 156 16.71 -9.21 -1.37
N ILE A 157 16.79 -7.96 -0.91
CA ILE A 157 16.13 -7.53 0.33
C ILE A 157 14.62 -7.68 0.22
N ALA A 158 14.03 -7.34 -0.92
CA ALA A 158 12.61 -7.54 -1.17
C ALA A 158 12.22 -9.03 -1.04
N GLY A 159 12.97 -9.91 -1.69
CA GLY A 159 12.74 -11.35 -1.61
C GLY A 159 12.81 -11.88 -0.18
N ASN A 160 13.86 -11.54 0.55
CA ASN A 160 14.05 -11.98 1.93
C ASN A 160 12.94 -11.47 2.84
N LEU A 161 12.56 -10.19 2.75
CA LEU A 161 11.44 -9.62 3.52
C LEU A 161 10.11 -10.31 3.22
N LEU A 162 9.83 -10.59 1.94
CA LEU A 162 8.60 -11.25 1.53
C LEU A 162 8.52 -12.68 2.09
N LEU A 163 9.60 -13.45 1.94
CA LEU A 163 9.66 -14.84 2.38
C LEU A 163 9.58 -14.93 3.92
N GLU A 164 10.34 -14.09 4.64
CA GLU A 164 10.28 -14.05 6.09
C GLU A 164 8.89 -13.67 6.61
N LEU A 165 8.26 -12.65 6.02
CA LEU A 165 6.90 -12.25 6.37
C LEU A 165 5.91 -13.40 6.14
N ALA A 166 6.06 -14.16 5.05
CA ALA A 166 5.16 -15.22 4.67
C ALA A 166 5.16 -16.40 5.65
N THR A 167 6.26 -16.64 6.38
CA THR A 167 6.34 -17.70 7.39
C THR A 167 5.31 -17.53 8.51
N GLY A 168 4.95 -16.29 8.82
CA GLY A 168 3.94 -15.95 9.84
C GLY A 168 2.51 -15.84 9.30
N LEU A 169 2.30 -16.08 8.00
CA LEU A 169 0.99 -15.92 7.36
C LEU A 169 0.36 -17.27 7.00
N THR A 170 -0.96 -17.30 6.94
CA THR A 170 -1.73 -18.48 6.50
C THR A 170 -2.68 -18.09 5.37
N GLY A 171 -2.90 -19.02 4.43
CA GLY A 171 -3.77 -18.82 3.28
C GLY A 171 -3.16 -17.93 2.19
N PRO A 172 -3.99 -17.40 1.29
CA PRO A 172 -3.52 -16.58 0.19
C PRO A 172 -2.87 -15.28 0.65
N VAL A 173 -1.78 -14.91 0.00
CA VAL A 173 -1.12 -13.60 0.10
C VAL A 173 -1.23 -12.87 -1.22
N SER A 174 -1.41 -11.55 -1.18
CA SER A 174 -1.46 -10.74 -2.39
C SER A 174 -0.70 -9.43 -2.21
N ILE A 175 -0.03 -9.00 -3.29
CA ILE A 175 0.75 -7.77 -3.38
C ILE A 175 0.43 -7.07 -4.71
N ASP A 176 0.42 -5.75 -4.74
CA ASP A 176 0.29 -4.92 -5.93
C ASP A 176 1.60 -4.28 -6.32
#